data_0301343fc749c0bfb25a17ea2e06cfd2
#
_entry.id   0301343fc749c0bfb25a17ea2e06cfd2
#
_cell.length_a   1.000
_cell.length_b   1.000
_cell.length_c   1.000
_cell.angle_alpha   90.00
_cell.angle_beta   90.00
_cell.angle_gamma   90.00
#
_symmetry.space_group_name_H-M   'P 1'
#
loop_
_entity.id
_entity.type
_entity.pdbx_description
1 polymer ?
#
loop_
_entity_poly.entity_id
_entity_poly.type
_entity_poly.pdbx_seq_one_letter_code
_entity_poly.pdbx_strand_id
1 'polypeptide(L)'
;HKALDYATIQLFVEKQFAYGGITDANGHFELLHIHPGTYRIIISYLGYDSTEKEIKVVGNTSDIFYLKPSNMALNEVVVTASESKRATSASIVDRTAMKHLQPSSFSDLMELVPGGKSADPQMGQANLIRIRETGKTEDISSLGVGFYIDGIFQNTDANLQYMPSSTSAVNATSTMSKGVDMRTIPTDNIEKVEIIRGIPSVAYGNVANGAVIIQRKTSESPLSARFKADK
;
A
#
# COMPACT_ATOMS: atom_id res chain seq x y z
N HIS A 1 31.90 18.71 16.57
CA HIS A 1 30.61 19.27 16.17
C HIS A 1 30.77 19.93 14.81
N LYS A 2 29.88 19.68 13.88
CA LYS A 2 29.86 20.26 12.55
C LYS A 2 28.77 21.33 12.52
N ALA A 3 29.09 22.51 11.98
CA ALA A 3 28.10 23.53 11.72
C ALA A 3 27.06 23.03 10.70
N LEU A 4 25.79 23.35 10.89
CA LEU A 4 24.72 23.00 10.02
C LEU A 4 24.24 24.22 9.26
N ASP A 5 24.46 24.22 7.96
CA ASP A 5 24.04 25.25 7.03
C ASP A 5 22.59 25.05 6.61
N TYR A 6 21.81 26.13 6.50
CA TYR A 6 20.37 26.08 6.15
C TYR A 6 19.46 25.29 7.12
N ALA A 7 19.84 25.14 8.39
CA ALA A 7 18.91 24.62 9.38
C ALA A 7 17.76 25.63 9.60
N THR A 8 16.57 25.15 9.68
CA THR A 8 15.37 25.98 9.87
C THR A 8 15.10 26.21 11.34
N ILE A 9 14.94 27.47 11.74
CA ILE A 9 14.58 27.88 13.10
C ILE A 9 13.19 28.50 13.08
N GLN A 10 12.33 28.07 14.01
CA GLN A 10 10.98 28.57 14.15
C GLN A 10 10.69 28.86 15.61
N LEU A 11 10.14 30.04 15.90
CA LEU A 11 9.66 30.43 17.23
C LEU A 11 8.13 30.49 17.23
N PHE A 12 7.57 29.91 18.25
CA PHE A 12 6.13 29.89 18.47
C PHE A 12 5.76 30.53 19.81
N VAL A 13 4.66 31.27 19.83
CA VAL A 13 4.00 31.73 21.03
C VAL A 13 2.72 30.90 21.18
N GLU A 14 2.59 30.16 22.28
CA GLU A 14 1.52 29.21 22.55
C GLU A 14 1.39 28.11 21.48
N LYS A 15 0.90 28.32 20.35
CA LYS A 15 0.86 27.39 19.19
C LYS A 15 0.92 28.14 17.85
N GLN A 16 1.07 29.45 17.90
CA GLN A 16 1.13 30.26 16.70
C GLN A 16 2.58 30.56 16.33
N PHE A 17 2.89 30.45 15.04
CA PHE A 17 4.18 30.83 14.49
C PHE A 17 4.37 32.35 14.68
N ALA A 18 5.49 32.73 15.27
CA ALA A 18 5.80 34.13 15.53
C ALA A 18 7.00 34.62 14.71
N TYR A 19 8.13 33.93 14.77
CA TYR A 19 9.38 34.31 14.08
C TYR A 19 10.06 33.08 13.49
N GLY A 20 10.84 33.27 12.43
CA GLY A 20 11.63 32.22 11.83
C GLY A 20 12.87 32.73 11.09
N GLY A 21 13.80 31.82 10.89
CA GLY A 21 15.04 32.08 10.19
C GLY A 21 15.71 30.77 9.78
N ILE A 22 16.87 30.95 9.12
CA ILE A 22 17.74 29.84 8.70
C ILE A 22 19.16 30.12 9.15
N THR A 23 19.95 29.06 9.34
CA THR A 23 21.37 29.20 9.64
C THR A 23 22.19 29.53 8.39
N ASP A 24 23.29 30.23 8.58
CA ASP A 24 24.34 30.47 7.55
C ASP A 24 25.30 29.26 7.43
N ALA A 25 26.31 29.38 6.57
CA ALA A 25 27.34 28.35 6.34
C ALA A 25 28.16 27.99 7.58
N ASN A 26 28.15 28.82 8.60
CA ASN A 26 28.84 28.61 9.88
C ASN A 26 27.88 28.04 10.95
N GLY A 27 26.61 27.80 10.59
CA GLY A 27 25.59 27.37 11.53
C GLY A 27 25.08 28.47 12.46
N HIS A 28 25.34 29.72 12.12
CA HIS A 28 24.90 30.88 12.89
C HIS A 28 23.54 31.37 12.37
N PHE A 29 22.65 31.77 13.27
CA PHE A 29 21.40 32.43 12.94
C PHE A 29 21.18 33.66 13.83
N GLU A 30 20.47 34.63 13.32
CA GLU A 30 20.09 35.81 14.04
C GLU A 30 18.61 36.14 13.75
N LEU A 31 17.87 36.36 14.81
CA LEU A 31 16.48 36.79 14.74
C LEU A 31 16.36 38.17 15.40
N LEU A 32 16.02 39.17 14.61
CA LEU A 32 15.92 40.56 15.04
C LEU A 32 14.51 40.97 15.44
N HIS A 33 14.40 41.97 16.29
CA HIS A 33 13.16 42.61 16.70
C HIS A 33 12.15 41.65 17.38
N ILE A 34 12.66 40.67 18.12
CA ILE A 34 11.81 39.78 18.93
C ILE A 34 11.34 40.53 20.17
N HIS A 35 10.05 40.51 20.46
CA HIS A 35 9.50 41.08 21.66
C HIS A 35 9.90 40.24 22.89
N PRO A 36 10.16 40.84 24.05
CA PRO A 36 10.42 40.10 25.27
C PRO A 36 9.24 39.15 25.56
N GLY A 37 9.55 37.90 25.88
CA GLY A 37 8.52 36.90 26.16
C GLY A 37 9.09 35.49 26.23
N THR A 38 8.21 34.53 26.44
CA THR A 38 8.54 33.10 26.43
C THR A 38 8.12 32.50 25.11
N TYR A 39 9.05 31.84 24.44
CA TYR A 39 8.88 31.27 23.13
C TYR A 39 9.25 29.80 23.13
N ARG A 40 8.56 29.02 22.34
CA ARG A 40 8.94 27.67 22.01
C ARG A 40 9.73 27.71 20.70
N ILE A 41 11.03 27.39 20.78
CA ILE A 41 11.89 27.29 19.60
C ILE A 41 11.90 25.86 19.09
N ILE A 42 11.72 25.70 17.79
CA ILE A 42 11.87 24.43 17.07
C ILE A 42 12.95 24.60 16.04
N ILE A 43 13.95 23.72 16.07
CA ILE A 43 15.06 23.71 15.09
C ILE A 43 14.99 22.38 14.36
N SER A 44 14.98 22.44 13.04
CA SER A 44 14.92 21.29 12.16
C SER A 44 15.98 21.36 11.06
N TYR A 45 16.53 20.20 10.75
CA TYR A 45 17.49 20.05 9.66
C TYR A 45 17.34 18.67 9.01
N LEU A 46 17.50 18.59 7.70
CA LEU A 46 17.32 17.33 6.96
C LEU A 46 18.33 16.28 7.44
N GLY A 47 17.84 15.11 7.83
CA GLY A 47 18.67 14.03 8.37
C GLY A 47 19.03 14.15 9.84
N TYR A 48 18.39 15.06 10.58
CA TYR A 48 18.56 15.23 12.01
C TYR A 48 17.20 15.26 12.73
N ASP A 49 17.17 14.82 13.97
CA ASP A 49 16.00 14.93 14.81
C ASP A 49 15.73 16.41 15.14
N SER A 50 14.49 16.84 15.02
CA SER A 50 14.11 18.19 15.40
C SER A 50 14.29 18.38 16.90
N THR A 51 14.87 19.51 17.29
CA THR A 51 15.03 19.88 18.70
C THR A 51 14.01 20.96 19.06
N GLU A 52 13.28 20.72 20.14
CA GLU A 52 12.31 21.64 20.68
C GLU A 52 12.74 22.06 22.09
N LYS A 53 12.72 23.37 22.37
CA LYS A 53 13.10 23.95 23.67
C LYS A 53 12.26 25.19 23.95
N GLU A 54 11.92 25.40 25.20
CA GLU A 54 11.35 26.65 25.64
C GLU A 54 12.46 27.65 25.98
N ILE A 55 12.38 28.85 25.45
CA ILE A 55 13.34 29.92 25.68
C ILE A 55 12.66 31.19 26.14
N LYS A 56 13.27 31.90 27.06
CA LYS A 56 12.80 33.20 27.55
C LYS A 56 13.69 34.31 26.98
N VAL A 57 13.13 35.17 26.16
CA VAL A 57 13.79 36.31 25.58
C VAL A 57 13.61 37.54 26.47
N VAL A 58 14.72 38.09 27.00
CA VAL A 58 14.71 39.26 27.89
C VAL A 58 15.79 40.25 27.40
N GLY A 59 15.77 40.62 26.11
CA GLY A 59 16.81 41.39 25.46
C GLY A 59 17.70 40.53 24.57
N ASN A 60 18.96 40.92 24.36
CA ASN A 60 19.88 40.13 23.53
C ASN A 60 20.16 38.79 24.23
N THR A 61 19.65 37.72 23.63
CA THR A 61 19.82 36.35 24.13
C THR A 61 20.64 35.56 23.13
N SER A 62 21.63 34.80 23.60
CA SER A 62 22.43 33.90 22.77
C SER A 62 22.32 32.48 23.34
N ASP A 63 22.09 31.49 22.48
CA ASP A 63 22.03 30.11 22.89
C ASP A 63 22.64 29.20 21.79
N ILE A 64 23.12 28.01 22.17
CA ILE A 64 23.71 27.05 21.27
C ILE A 64 22.83 25.78 21.27
N PHE A 65 22.48 25.33 20.10
CA PHE A 65 21.65 24.15 19.92
C PHE A 65 22.42 23.03 19.23
N TYR A 66 22.22 21.82 19.72
CA TYR A 66 22.83 20.63 19.15
C TYR A 66 21.73 19.71 18.63
N LEU A 67 21.79 19.40 17.34
CA LEU A 67 20.88 18.42 16.73
C LEU A 67 21.55 17.05 16.70
N LYS A 68 20.78 16.01 16.96
CA LYS A 68 21.24 14.63 16.84
C LYS A 68 20.96 14.15 15.41
N PRO A 69 21.91 13.47 14.76
CA PRO A 69 21.63 12.82 13.50
C PRO A 69 20.41 11.90 13.69
N SER A 70 19.39 12.09 12.87
CA SER A 70 18.26 11.18 12.85
C SER A 70 18.72 9.88 12.18
N ASN A 71 18.64 8.79 12.91
CA ASN A 71 18.67 7.46 12.33
C ASN A 71 17.27 7.18 11.70
N MET A 72 16.79 8.10 10.86
CA MET A 72 15.79 7.70 9.89
C MET A 72 16.48 6.73 8.94
N ALA A 73 16.59 5.47 9.36
CA ALA A 73 16.45 4.43 8.40
C ALA A 73 15.14 4.75 7.70
N LEU A 74 15.20 5.25 6.47
CA LEU A 74 14.08 5.17 5.57
C LEU A 74 13.65 3.73 5.73
N ASN A 75 12.50 3.51 6.39
CA ASN A 75 11.90 2.19 6.37
C ASN A 75 11.78 1.90 4.89
N GLU A 76 12.70 1.07 4.40
CA GLU A 76 12.63 0.55 3.06
C GLU A 76 11.22 -0.03 2.96
N VAL A 77 10.37 0.65 2.25
CA VAL A 77 9.02 0.16 2.00
C VAL A 77 9.23 -1.00 1.04
N VAL A 78 9.47 -2.16 1.61
CA VAL A 78 9.55 -3.41 0.87
C VAL A 78 8.13 -3.64 0.34
N VAL A 79 7.91 -3.25 -0.90
CA VAL A 79 6.65 -3.44 -1.62
C VAL A 79 6.58 -4.91 -2.06
N THR A 80 6.64 -5.81 -1.10
CA THR A 80 6.44 -7.24 -1.32
C THR A 80 5.29 -7.71 -0.44
N ALA A 81 4.55 -8.67 -0.96
CA ALA A 81 3.57 -9.36 -0.14
C ALA A 81 4.29 -9.99 1.06
N SER A 82 3.84 -9.69 2.27
CA SER A 82 4.38 -10.35 3.45
C SER A 82 3.88 -11.79 3.51
N GLU A 83 4.79 -12.75 3.71
CA GLU A 83 4.39 -14.13 3.92
C GLU A 83 3.86 -14.32 5.35
N SER A 84 2.72 -14.99 5.44
CA SER A 84 2.17 -15.38 6.73
C SER A 84 3.07 -16.43 7.39
N LYS A 85 3.41 -16.23 8.66
CA LYS A 85 4.14 -17.22 9.49
C LYS A 85 3.29 -18.45 9.86
N ARG A 86 2.08 -18.56 9.32
CA ARG A 86 1.19 -19.71 9.55
C ARG A 86 1.66 -20.91 8.70
N ALA A 87 1.23 -22.10 9.04
CA ALA A 87 1.54 -23.34 8.32
C ALA A 87 1.07 -23.38 6.86
N THR A 88 0.26 -22.43 6.44
CA THR A 88 -0.23 -22.26 5.07
C THR A 88 0.57 -21.17 4.36
N SER A 89 1.05 -21.44 3.14
CA SER A 89 1.69 -20.43 2.29
C SER A 89 0.67 -19.36 1.88
N ALA A 90 0.59 -18.30 2.66
CA ALA A 90 -0.30 -17.17 2.39
C ALA A 90 0.53 -15.91 2.17
N SER A 91 0.24 -15.19 1.10
CA SER A 91 0.81 -13.88 0.79
C SER A 91 -0.22 -12.80 1.12
N ILE A 92 0.21 -11.77 1.85
CA ILE A 92 -0.65 -10.67 2.29
C ILE A 92 -0.17 -9.41 1.57
N VAL A 93 -1.09 -8.78 0.85
CA VAL A 93 -0.91 -7.47 0.22
C VAL A 93 -1.76 -6.47 0.99
N ASP A 94 -1.13 -5.56 1.68
CA ASP A 94 -1.80 -4.52 2.47
C ASP A 94 -2.02 -3.22 1.67
N ARG A 95 -2.70 -2.27 2.28
CA ARG A 95 -2.99 -0.97 1.66
C ARG A 95 -1.72 -0.18 1.34
N THR A 96 -0.66 -0.34 2.12
CA THR A 96 0.60 0.36 1.91
C THR A 96 1.27 -0.13 0.63
N ALA A 97 1.35 -1.46 0.44
CA ALA A 97 1.85 -2.06 -0.79
C ALA A 97 1.02 -1.63 -2.01
N MET A 98 -0.32 -1.59 -1.88
CA MET A 98 -1.20 -1.13 -2.98
C MET A 98 -1.00 0.35 -3.33
N LYS A 99 -0.75 1.22 -2.34
CA LYS A 99 -0.46 2.64 -2.60
C LYS A 99 0.84 2.84 -3.36
N HIS A 100 1.84 2.01 -3.12
CA HIS A 100 3.12 2.07 -3.83
C HIS A 100 3.04 1.48 -5.24
N LEU A 101 2.38 0.33 -5.39
CA LEU A 101 2.19 -0.31 -6.69
C LEU A 101 1.24 0.48 -7.60
N GLN A 102 0.26 1.18 -7.01
CA GLN A 102 -0.81 1.89 -7.74
C GLN A 102 -1.49 1.01 -8.80
N PRO A 103 -1.99 -0.17 -8.43
CA PRO A 103 -2.49 -1.14 -9.38
C PRO A 103 -3.67 -0.57 -10.18
N SER A 104 -3.64 -0.74 -11.49
CA SER A 104 -4.76 -0.36 -12.37
C SER A 104 -5.86 -1.41 -12.31
N SER A 105 -5.49 -2.67 -12.15
CA SER A 105 -6.41 -3.80 -12.03
C SER A 105 -6.05 -4.72 -10.86
N PHE A 106 -6.97 -5.60 -10.49
CA PHE A 106 -6.70 -6.60 -9.45
C PHE A 106 -5.58 -7.56 -9.86
N SER A 107 -5.43 -7.84 -11.16
CA SER A 107 -4.38 -8.73 -11.66
C SER A 107 -2.97 -8.22 -11.37
N ASP A 108 -2.76 -6.90 -11.30
CA ASP A 108 -1.46 -6.31 -11.01
C ASP A 108 -0.97 -6.65 -9.60
N LEU A 109 -1.89 -6.91 -8.67
CA LEU A 109 -1.55 -7.36 -7.31
C LEU A 109 -0.90 -8.75 -7.33
N MET A 110 -1.13 -9.55 -8.38
CA MET A 110 -0.54 -10.88 -8.49
C MET A 110 0.97 -10.83 -8.71
N GLU A 111 1.51 -9.73 -9.24
CA GLU A 111 2.95 -9.55 -9.40
C GLU A 111 3.70 -9.45 -8.06
N LEU A 112 2.99 -9.03 -7.00
CA LEU A 112 3.55 -8.98 -5.64
C LEU A 112 3.59 -10.36 -4.97
N VAL A 113 2.92 -11.35 -5.55
CA VAL A 113 2.82 -12.69 -4.96
C VAL A 113 3.91 -13.59 -5.55
N PRO A 114 4.71 -14.28 -4.75
CA PRO A 114 5.72 -15.20 -5.26
C PRO A 114 5.12 -16.23 -6.22
N GLY A 115 5.64 -16.27 -7.45
CA GLY A 115 5.12 -17.13 -8.53
C GLY A 115 3.84 -16.66 -9.19
N GLY A 116 3.29 -15.50 -8.77
CA GLY A 116 2.19 -14.86 -9.45
C GLY A 116 2.64 -14.21 -10.75
N LYS A 117 1.77 -14.24 -11.73
CA LYS A 117 1.95 -13.52 -13.00
C LYS A 117 0.69 -12.71 -13.27
N SER A 118 0.87 -11.44 -13.59
CA SER A 118 -0.17 -10.66 -14.22
C SER A 118 -0.21 -11.01 -15.68
N ALA A 119 -1.38 -11.31 -16.21
CA ALA A 119 -1.57 -11.44 -17.64
C ALA A 119 -2.20 -10.14 -18.15
N ASP A 120 -1.70 -9.65 -19.29
CA ASP A 120 -2.29 -8.49 -19.93
C ASP A 120 -3.78 -8.74 -20.21
N PRO A 121 -4.67 -7.83 -19.78
CA PRO A 121 -6.09 -8.01 -20.01
C PRO A 121 -6.39 -7.98 -21.50
N GLN A 122 -7.01 -9.06 -21.99
CA GLN A 122 -7.46 -9.14 -23.37
C GLN A 122 -8.92 -8.72 -23.48
N MET A 123 -9.25 -7.91 -24.48
CA MET A 123 -10.63 -7.53 -24.73
C MET A 123 -11.49 -8.76 -25.05
N GLY A 124 -12.62 -8.88 -24.38
CA GLY A 124 -13.56 -9.99 -24.58
C GLY A 124 -13.21 -11.31 -23.89
N GLN A 125 -12.07 -11.39 -23.19
CA GLN A 125 -11.71 -12.57 -22.41
C GLN A 125 -11.73 -12.26 -20.91
N ALA A 126 -12.19 -13.22 -20.09
CA ALA A 126 -12.12 -13.12 -18.63
C ALA A 126 -10.67 -13.25 -18.17
N ASN A 127 -10.23 -12.35 -17.27
CA ASN A 127 -8.92 -12.45 -16.65
C ASN A 127 -9.04 -13.26 -15.34
N LEU A 128 -8.68 -14.54 -15.42
CA LEU A 128 -8.86 -15.49 -14.34
C LEU A 128 -7.59 -15.60 -13.49
N ILE A 129 -7.78 -15.73 -12.17
CA ILE A 129 -6.65 -15.89 -11.28
C ILE A 129 -5.99 -17.27 -11.45
N ARG A 130 -4.67 -17.29 -11.45
CA ARG A 130 -3.85 -18.50 -11.49
C ARG A 130 -2.91 -18.51 -10.30
N ILE A 131 -3.24 -19.30 -9.28
CA ILE A 131 -2.42 -19.41 -8.04
C ILE A 131 -1.42 -20.56 -8.15
N ARG A 132 -1.78 -21.63 -8.84
CA ARG A 132 -0.95 -22.79 -9.10
C ARG A 132 -1.08 -23.20 -10.55
N GLU A 133 -0.02 -23.09 -11.31
CA GLU A 133 0.07 -23.69 -12.64
C GLU A 133 0.59 -25.12 -12.49
N THR A 134 -0.25 -26.10 -12.77
CA THR A 134 0.14 -27.51 -12.89
C THR A 134 -0.05 -27.95 -14.32
N GLY A 135 0.89 -27.56 -15.20
CA GLY A 135 0.91 -28.04 -16.59
C GLY A 135 -0.10 -27.38 -17.52
N LYS A 136 -0.38 -28.04 -18.65
CA LYS A 136 -1.20 -27.52 -19.78
C LYS A 136 -2.71 -27.40 -19.51
N THR A 137 -3.19 -27.66 -18.30
CA THR A 137 -4.61 -27.54 -17.92
C THR A 137 -4.95 -26.15 -17.40
N GLU A 138 -4.46 -25.13 -18.08
CA GLU A 138 -4.56 -23.73 -17.69
C GLU A 138 -5.99 -23.22 -17.48
N ASP A 139 -6.94 -23.79 -18.22
CA ASP A 139 -8.34 -23.36 -18.18
C ASP A 139 -9.13 -23.87 -16.96
N ILE A 140 -8.62 -24.83 -16.23
CA ILE A 140 -9.34 -25.48 -15.11
C ILE A 140 -8.77 -25.06 -13.75
N SER A 141 -7.55 -24.52 -13.70
CA SER A 141 -6.89 -24.19 -12.43
C SER A 141 -7.58 -23.10 -11.63
N SER A 142 -8.31 -22.21 -12.29
CA SER A 142 -9.08 -21.14 -11.64
C SER A 142 -10.39 -21.62 -11.00
N LEU A 143 -10.93 -22.76 -11.41
CA LEU A 143 -12.17 -23.31 -10.85
C LEU A 143 -12.05 -23.68 -9.36
N GLY A 144 -10.86 -24.09 -8.93
CA GLY A 144 -10.62 -24.49 -7.55
C GLY A 144 -10.20 -23.33 -6.63
N VAL A 145 -10.17 -22.10 -7.13
CA VAL A 145 -9.79 -20.93 -6.35
C VAL A 145 -11.04 -20.26 -5.78
N GLY A 146 -11.16 -20.23 -4.46
CA GLY A 146 -12.25 -19.54 -3.77
C GLY A 146 -11.97 -18.06 -3.61
N PHE A 147 -12.95 -17.23 -3.95
CA PHE A 147 -12.92 -15.79 -3.67
C PHE A 147 -13.86 -15.45 -2.53
N TYR A 148 -13.34 -14.73 -1.54
CA TYR A 148 -14.09 -14.25 -0.39
C TYR A 148 -13.94 -12.74 -0.29
N ILE A 149 -15.06 -12.03 -0.29
CA ILE A 149 -15.07 -10.56 -0.10
C ILE A 149 -15.80 -10.29 1.21
N ASP A 150 -15.07 -9.71 2.17
CA ASP A 150 -15.54 -9.45 3.54
C ASP A 150 -16.17 -10.69 4.20
N GLY A 151 -15.58 -11.87 3.97
CA GLY A 151 -16.03 -13.15 4.51
C GLY A 151 -17.15 -13.83 3.71
N ILE A 152 -17.67 -13.19 2.64
CA ILE A 152 -18.73 -13.75 1.81
C ILE A 152 -18.10 -14.43 0.59
N PHE A 153 -18.41 -15.71 0.41
CA PHE A 153 -17.96 -16.49 -0.75
C PHE A 153 -18.60 -15.98 -2.04
N GLN A 154 -17.77 -15.72 -3.04
CA GLN A 154 -18.22 -15.35 -4.39
C GLN A 154 -18.49 -16.62 -5.19
N ASN A 155 -19.76 -17.01 -5.26
CA ASN A 155 -20.16 -18.19 -6.01
C ASN A 155 -20.20 -17.86 -7.51
N THR A 156 -19.48 -18.66 -8.29
CA THR A 156 -19.44 -18.57 -9.77
C THR A 156 -20.12 -19.76 -10.45
N ASP A 157 -20.69 -20.69 -9.69
CA ASP A 157 -21.28 -21.93 -10.23
C ASP A 157 -22.47 -21.67 -11.17
N ALA A 158 -23.18 -20.56 -10.94
CA ALA A 158 -24.31 -20.13 -11.76
C ALA A 158 -23.93 -19.29 -12.97
N ASN A 159 -22.64 -19.05 -13.23
CA ASN A 159 -22.19 -18.25 -14.37
C ASN A 159 -22.23 -19.08 -15.68
N LEU A 160 -23.44 -19.45 -16.07
CA LEU A 160 -23.74 -20.22 -17.29
C LEU A 160 -23.74 -19.36 -18.56
N GLN A 161 -23.47 -18.05 -18.46
CA GLN A 161 -23.55 -17.12 -19.59
C GLN A 161 -22.37 -17.23 -20.57
N TYR A 162 -21.38 -18.03 -20.27
CA TYR A 162 -20.30 -18.30 -21.20
C TYR A 162 -20.72 -19.42 -22.16
N MET A 163 -21.42 -19.07 -23.22
CA MET A 163 -21.69 -19.99 -24.32
C MET A 163 -20.44 -20.06 -25.20
N PRO A 164 -19.82 -21.23 -25.40
CA PRO A 164 -18.77 -21.36 -26.38
C PRO A 164 -19.39 -21.19 -27.76
N SER A 165 -18.90 -20.21 -28.50
CA SER A 165 -19.32 -20.00 -29.90
C SER A 165 -18.69 -21.00 -30.87
N SER A 166 -18.06 -22.05 -30.38
CA SER A 166 -17.32 -22.98 -31.21
C SER A 166 -18.07 -24.29 -31.41
N THR A 167 -18.27 -24.62 -32.66
CA THR A 167 -18.81 -25.92 -33.15
C THR A 167 -17.82 -27.08 -33.02
N SER A 168 -16.64 -26.90 -32.45
CA SER A 168 -15.65 -27.97 -32.28
C SER A 168 -15.86 -28.69 -30.95
N ALA A 169 -16.10 -30.01 -31.04
CA ALA A 169 -16.26 -30.92 -29.90
C ALA A 169 -15.05 -30.93 -28.92
N VAL A 170 -13.92 -30.38 -29.34
CA VAL A 170 -12.70 -30.29 -28.53
C VAL A 170 -12.80 -29.22 -27.44
N ASN A 171 -13.76 -28.28 -27.53
CA ASN A 171 -13.94 -27.19 -26.59
C ASN A 171 -15.15 -27.36 -25.66
N ALA A 172 -15.66 -28.56 -25.48
CA ALA A 172 -16.76 -28.85 -24.56
C ALA A 172 -16.45 -28.50 -23.08
N THR A 173 -15.16 -28.40 -22.74
CA THR A 173 -14.69 -27.94 -21.42
C THR A 173 -14.82 -26.43 -21.22
N SER A 174 -15.17 -25.66 -22.24
CA SER A 174 -15.31 -24.20 -22.15
C SER A 174 -16.69 -23.74 -21.63
N THR A 175 -17.61 -24.66 -21.38
CA THR A 175 -18.98 -24.36 -20.92
C THR A 175 -19.10 -24.21 -19.39
N MET A 176 -18.07 -24.59 -18.64
CA MET A 176 -18.10 -24.49 -17.18
C MET A 176 -17.68 -23.10 -16.73
N SER A 177 -18.20 -22.68 -15.57
CA SER A 177 -17.72 -21.49 -14.87
C SER A 177 -16.20 -21.57 -14.72
N LYS A 178 -15.50 -20.58 -15.25
CA LYS A 178 -14.02 -20.56 -15.22
C LYS A 178 -13.45 -19.88 -13.96
N GLY A 179 -14.28 -19.53 -12.99
CA GLY A 179 -13.88 -18.80 -11.80
C GLY A 179 -14.23 -17.31 -11.86
N VAL A 180 -13.68 -16.53 -10.93
CA VAL A 180 -13.94 -15.08 -10.82
C VAL A 180 -13.06 -14.30 -11.79
N ASP A 181 -13.68 -13.43 -12.57
CA ASP A 181 -12.97 -12.49 -13.45
C ASP A 181 -12.39 -11.33 -12.63
N MET A 182 -11.07 -11.26 -12.56
CA MET A 182 -10.36 -10.24 -11.79
C MET A 182 -10.64 -8.80 -12.25
N ARG A 183 -11.10 -8.60 -13.49
CA ARG A 183 -11.48 -7.27 -14.00
C ARG A 183 -12.70 -6.69 -13.30
N THR A 184 -13.53 -7.54 -12.68
CA THR A 184 -14.71 -7.10 -11.95
C THR A 184 -14.43 -6.62 -10.53
N ILE A 185 -13.19 -6.77 -10.05
CA ILE A 185 -12.79 -6.44 -8.68
C ILE A 185 -12.06 -5.09 -8.68
N PRO A 186 -12.70 -4.00 -8.19
CA PRO A 186 -12.06 -2.70 -8.10
C PRO A 186 -11.04 -2.67 -6.97
N THR A 187 -9.82 -2.17 -7.26
CA THR A 187 -8.72 -2.10 -6.29
C THR A 187 -8.83 -0.93 -5.30
N ASP A 188 -9.63 0.08 -5.60
CA ASP A 188 -9.67 1.33 -4.83
C ASP A 188 -10.29 1.16 -3.43
N ASN A 189 -11.24 0.23 -3.28
CA ASN A 189 -11.91 -0.05 -2.02
C ASN A 189 -11.27 -1.16 -1.20
N ILE A 190 -10.16 -1.72 -1.67
CA ILE A 190 -9.49 -2.82 -0.98
C ILE A 190 -8.58 -2.25 0.11
N GLU A 191 -8.68 -2.80 1.31
CA GLU A 191 -7.76 -2.54 2.42
C GLU A 191 -6.66 -3.59 2.47
N LYS A 192 -7.04 -4.86 2.29
CA LYS A 192 -6.11 -5.98 2.39
C LYS A 192 -6.56 -7.12 1.48
N VAL A 193 -5.59 -7.76 0.84
CA VAL A 193 -5.79 -9.02 0.12
C VAL A 193 -4.88 -10.09 0.74
N GLU A 194 -5.46 -11.23 1.04
CA GLU A 194 -4.71 -12.42 1.47
C GLU A 194 -4.89 -13.51 0.42
N ILE A 195 -3.79 -14.01 -0.13
CA ILE A 195 -3.78 -15.04 -1.18
C ILE A 195 -3.16 -16.29 -0.59
N ILE A 196 -4.00 -17.29 -0.35
CA ILE A 196 -3.61 -18.60 0.20
C ILE A 196 -3.29 -19.54 -0.96
N ARG A 197 -2.01 -19.89 -1.10
CA ARG A 197 -1.52 -20.77 -2.17
C ARG A 197 -1.51 -22.25 -1.78
N GLY A 198 -1.65 -22.52 -0.49
CA GLY A 198 -1.68 -23.86 0.07
C GLY A 198 -3.09 -24.36 0.30
N ILE A 199 -3.23 -25.30 1.24
CA ILE A 199 -4.52 -25.79 1.71
C ILE A 199 -5.12 -24.74 2.63
N PRO A 200 -6.24 -24.11 2.28
CA PRO A 200 -6.88 -23.13 3.16
C PRO A 200 -7.44 -23.80 4.42
N SER A 201 -7.74 -22.99 5.42
CA SER A 201 -8.41 -23.45 6.63
C SER A 201 -9.77 -24.08 6.29
N VAL A 202 -10.21 -25.03 7.11
CA VAL A 202 -11.53 -25.69 7.01
C VAL A 202 -12.70 -24.68 7.01
N ALA A 203 -12.46 -23.47 7.51
CA ALA A 203 -13.45 -22.39 7.45
C ALA A 203 -13.79 -21.95 6.02
N TYR A 204 -12.90 -22.22 5.06
CA TYR A 204 -13.10 -21.90 3.65
C TYR A 204 -13.48 -23.18 2.89
N GLY A 205 -14.77 -23.35 2.63
CA GLY A 205 -15.28 -24.49 1.87
C GLY A 205 -15.07 -24.33 0.35
N ASN A 206 -15.19 -25.43 -0.40
CA ASN A 206 -15.17 -25.45 -1.87
C ASN A 206 -13.91 -24.88 -2.54
N VAL A 207 -12.75 -25.05 -1.92
CA VAL A 207 -11.48 -24.55 -2.46
C VAL A 207 -10.49 -25.71 -2.61
N ALA A 208 -10.04 -25.94 -3.83
CA ALA A 208 -9.07 -26.98 -4.14
C ALA A 208 -7.67 -26.41 -4.46
N ASN A 209 -7.59 -25.24 -5.09
CA ASN A 209 -6.37 -24.67 -5.63
C ASN A 209 -5.91 -23.39 -4.88
N GLY A 210 -6.55 -23.07 -3.76
CA GLY A 210 -6.23 -21.90 -2.95
C GLY A 210 -7.41 -20.95 -2.76
N ALA A 211 -7.19 -19.89 -2.01
CA ALA A 211 -8.23 -18.91 -1.72
C ALA A 211 -7.69 -17.47 -1.81
N VAL A 212 -8.52 -16.56 -2.27
CA VAL A 212 -8.31 -15.12 -2.25
C VAL A 212 -9.31 -14.51 -1.30
N ILE A 213 -8.79 -13.85 -0.28
CA ILE A 213 -9.60 -13.21 0.75
C ILE A 213 -9.38 -11.72 0.65
N ILE A 214 -10.43 -10.99 0.30
CA ILE A 214 -10.42 -9.54 0.11
C ILE A 214 -11.17 -8.91 1.28
N GLN A 215 -10.51 -7.98 1.94
CA GLN A 215 -11.11 -7.12 2.95
C GLN A 215 -11.23 -5.71 2.37
N ARG A 216 -12.45 -5.18 2.36
CA ARG A 216 -12.70 -3.81 1.90
C ARG A 216 -12.54 -2.82 3.04
N LYS A 217 -12.30 -1.57 2.69
CA LYS A 217 -12.24 -0.47 3.64
C LYS A 217 -13.56 -0.33 4.39
N THR A 218 -13.48 -0.24 5.70
CA THR A 218 -14.64 -0.05 6.59
C THR A 218 -14.72 1.36 7.18
N SER A 219 -13.64 2.15 7.09
CA SER A 219 -13.60 3.52 7.61
C SER A 219 -14.03 4.53 6.56
N GLU A 220 -14.65 5.61 7.01
CA GLU A 220 -14.90 6.78 6.17
C GLU A 220 -13.56 7.31 5.66
N SER A 221 -13.38 7.28 4.35
CA SER A 221 -12.24 7.92 3.70
C SER A 221 -12.55 9.41 3.54
N PRO A 222 -11.59 10.31 3.79
CA PRO A 222 -11.75 11.69 3.37
C PRO A 222 -12.03 11.73 1.87
N LEU A 223 -12.76 12.74 1.41
CA LEU A 223 -13.04 12.95 -0.01
C LEU A 223 -11.73 12.88 -0.80
N SER A 224 -11.61 11.91 -1.68
CA SER A 224 -10.44 11.72 -2.52
C SER A 224 -10.88 11.50 -3.96
N ALA A 225 -10.22 12.18 -4.90
CA ALA A 225 -10.39 11.96 -6.32
C ALA A 225 -9.12 11.29 -6.86
N ARG A 226 -9.30 10.24 -7.65
CA ARG A 226 -8.20 9.52 -8.29
C ARG A 226 -8.45 9.43 -9.79
N PHE A 227 -7.51 9.90 -10.57
CA PHE A 227 -7.53 9.78 -12.03
C PHE A 227 -6.54 8.68 -12.42
N LYS A 228 -6.98 7.71 -13.20
CA LYS A 228 -6.14 6.68 -13.80
C LYS A 228 -6.20 6.85 -15.31
N ALA A 229 -5.05 6.78 -15.97
CA ALA A 229 -4.95 6.75 -17.42
C ALA A 229 -4.08 5.54 -17.79
N ASP A 230 -4.68 4.59 -18.47
CA ASP A 230 -3.99 3.42 -19.02
C ASP A 230 -3.68 3.67 -20.49
N LYS A 231 -2.58 3.07 -20.97
CA LYS A 231 -2.15 3.12 -22.35
C LYS A 231 -2.94 2.17 -23.22
#